data_8449b017b5ca39bf93128e5fafe55073
#
_entry.id   8449b017b5ca39bf93128e5fafe55073
#
_cell.length_a   1.000
_cell.length_b   1.000
_cell.length_c   1.000
_cell.angle_alpha   90.00
_cell.angle_beta   90.00
_cell.angle_gamma   90.00
#
_symmetry.space_group_name_H-M   'P 1'
#
loop_
_entity.id
_entity.type
_entity.pdbx_description
1 polymer ?
#
loop_
_entity_poly.entity_id
_entity_poly.type
_entity_poly.pdbx_seq_one_letter_code
_entity_poly.pdbx_strand_id
1 'polypeptide(L)'
;MHFRNTRHTLAAVNPVELAASLLGLANIALLVRRSVWNFPFALGSVTCTAIVLYEARLYAETGLQAFFFGANLWGWWLWHKAKDADENAVPVGWLTRAERAIWAAVTAALSVSLGWLLHRFTDAALPFADSAVAGASIAAQILLSLRRVENWVLWVAIDVVAVGLYLSRGLPLLAALYAAFLVMSVLGLRQWIKAARAC
;
A
#
# COMPACT_ATOMS: atom_id res chain seq x y z
N MET A 1 -44.54 24.61 0.77
CA MET A 1 -43.11 25.03 0.90
C MET A 1 -42.56 24.38 2.16
N HIS A 2 -41.94 23.20 2.05
CA HIS A 2 -41.32 22.51 3.17
C HIS A 2 -39.82 22.46 2.87
N PHE A 3 -39.05 23.37 3.46
CA PHE A 3 -37.60 23.34 3.48
C PHE A 3 -37.18 22.13 4.33
N ARG A 4 -36.76 21.05 3.69
CA ARG A 4 -36.08 19.94 4.32
C ARG A 4 -34.68 20.41 4.68
N ASN A 5 -34.50 20.69 5.97
CA ASN A 5 -33.23 21.02 6.60
C ASN A 5 -32.32 19.78 6.55
N THR A 6 -31.52 19.63 5.49
CA THR A 6 -30.45 18.66 5.42
C THR A 6 -29.32 19.12 6.32
N ARG A 7 -29.44 18.80 7.62
CA ARG A 7 -28.25 18.79 8.50
C ARG A 7 -27.27 17.80 7.88
N HIS A 8 -26.18 18.29 7.35
CA HIS A 8 -24.99 17.48 7.11
C HIS A 8 -24.54 16.97 8.50
N THR A 9 -25.07 15.83 8.92
CA THR A 9 -24.44 15.03 9.96
C THR A 9 -23.05 14.69 9.42
N LEU A 10 -22.02 15.24 10.05
CA LEU A 10 -20.68 14.71 9.95
C LEU A 10 -20.82 13.19 10.16
N ALA A 11 -20.66 12.41 9.10
CA ALA A 11 -20.71 10.96 9.20
C ALA A 11 -19.67 10.60 10.26
N ALA A 12 -20.12 9.94 11.33
CA ALA A 12 -19.22 9.52 12.39
C ALA A 12 -18.16 8.63 11.74
N VAL A 13 -16.89 9.02 11.84
CA VAL A 13 -15.76 8.26 11.29
C VAL A 13 -15.83 6.86 11.88
N ASN A 14 -15.91 5.84 11.04
CA ASN A 14 -15.91 4.45 11.50
C ASN A 14 -14.64 4.20 12.33
N PRO A 15 -14.76 3.79 13.60
CA PRO A 15 -13.58 3.60 14.45
C PRO A 15 -12.60 2.57 13.90
N VAL A 16 -13.08 1.58 13.12
CA VAL A 16 -12.22 0.57 12.47
C VAL A 16 -11.43 1.20 11.31
N GLU A 17 -12.04 2.08 10.51
CA GLU A 17 -11.35 2.84 9.46
C GLU A 17 -10.29 3.77 10.04
N LEU A 18 -10.61 4.44 11.16
CA LEU A 18 -9.65 5.30 11.84
C LEU A 18 -8.47 4.48 12.38
N ALA A 19 -8.75 3.34 13.01
CA ALA A 19 -7.71 2.43 13.48
C ALA A 19 -6.83 1.93 12.32
N ALA A 20 -7.42 1.50 11.19
CA ALA A 20 -6.70 1.10 9.99
C ALA A 20 -5.74 2.19 9.51
N SER A 21 -6.23 3.44 9.43
CA SER A 21 -5.45 4.58 8.97
C SER A 21 -4.29 4.92 9.92
N LEU A 22 -4.54 4.95 11.23
CA LEU A 22 -3.50 5.25 12.23
C LEU A 22 -2.43 4.16 12.27
N LEU A 23 -2.83 2.89 12.22
CA LEU A 23 -1.91 1.75 12.14
C LEU A 23 -1.09 1.79 10.85
N GLY A 24 -1.72 2.16 9.71
CA GLY A 24 -1.04 2.34 8.43
C GLY A 24 0.01 3.45 8.47
N LEU A 25 -0.31 4.61 9.05
CA LEU A 25 0.65 5.71 9.23
C LEU A 25 1.83 5.28 10.12
N ALA A 26 1.55 4.62 11.25
CA ALA A 26 2.58 4.09 12.14
C ALA A 26 3.46 3.06 11.43
N ASN A 27 2.85 2.13 10.67
CA ASN A 27 3.55 1.17 9.84
C ASN A 27 4.56 1.88 8.91
N ILE A 28 4.11 2.84 8.09
CA ILE A 28 4.99 3.50 7.12
C ILE A 28 6.08 4.30 7.83
N ALA A 29 5.80 4.97 8.95
CA ALA A 29 6.79 5.69 9.73
C ALA A 29 7.93 4.78 10.25
N LEU A 30 7.58 3.57 10.69
CA LEU A 30 8.55 2.56 11.12
C LEU A 30 9.28 1.94 9.94
N LEU A 31 8.59 1.73 8.81
CA LEU A 31 9.16 1.20 7.58
C LEU A 31 10.22 2.14 6.99
N VAL A 32 9.97 3.46 6.98
CA VAL A 32 10.94 4.49 6.59
C VAL A 32 12.23 4.33 7.38
N ARG A 33 12.14 4.03 8.68
CA ARG A 33 13.26 3.79 9.60
C ARG A 33 13.86 2.39 9.48
N ARG A 34 13.38 1.55 8.57
CA ARG A 34 13.78 0.14 8.38
C ARG A 34 13.62 -0.71 9.65
N SER A 35 12.65 -0.36 10.49
CA SER A 35 12.37 -1.07 11.74
C SER A 35 11.50 -2.30 11.48
N VAL A 36 11.88 -3.45 12.03
CA VAL A 36 11.08 -4.69 11.98
C VAL A 36 9.70 -4.52 12.64
N TRP A 37 9.58 -3.57 13.56
CA TRP A 37 8.31 -3.25 14.22
C TRP A 37 7.24 -2.67 13.29
N ASN A 38 7.58 -2.35 12.02
CA ASN A 38 6.56 -1.97 11.04
C ASN A 38 5.52 -3.09 10.82
N PHE A 39 5.91 -4.36 10.84
CA PHE A 39 5.05 -5.48 10.49
C PHE A 39 3.85 -5.70 11.42
N PRO A 40 3.94 -5.65 12.75
CA PRO A 40 2.76 -5.69 13.62
C PRO A 40 1.73 -4.61 13.30
N PHE A 41 2.18 -3.37 13.02
CA PHE A 41 1.29 -2.27 12.63
C PHE A 41 0.70 -2.49 11.23
N ALA A 42 1.47 -3.03 10.29
CA ALA A 42 0.99 -3.42 8.98
C ALA A 42 -0.11 -4.49 9.07
N LEU A 43 0.12 -5.55 9.85
CA LEU A 43 -0.85 -6.63 10.05
C LEU A 43 -2.15 -6.11 10.68
N GLY A 44 -2.05 -5.23 11.69
CA GLY A 44 -3.21 -4.58 12.29
C GLY A 44 -3.99 -3.72 11.29
N SER A 45 -3.28 -2.88 10.52
CA SER A 45 -3.88 -2.03 9.49
C SER A 45 -4.61 -2.83 8.42
N VAL A 46 -3.94 -3.85 7.86
CA VAL A 46 -4.51 -4.74 6.84
C VAL A 46 -5.72 -5.51 7.35
N THR A 47 -5.70 -5.97 8.60
CA THR A 47 -6.84 -6.66 9.21
C THR A 47 -8.04 -5.72 9.38
N CYS A 48 -7.83 -4.53 9.92
CA CYS A 48 -8.91 -3.53 10.04
C CYS A 48 -9.48 -3.16 8.67
N THR A 49 -8.61 -2.95 7.67
CA THR A 49 -9.04 -2.65 6.29
C THR A 49 -9.84 -3.82 5.70
N ALA A 50 -9.42 -5.06 5.91
CA ALA A 50 -10.15 -6.24 5.45
C ALA A 50 -11.56 -6.34 6.04
N ILE A 51 -11.72 -6.02 7.33
CA ILE A 51 -13.04 -6.00 7.99
C ILE A 51 -13.95 -4.98 7.31
N VAL A 52 -13.48 -3.74 7.13
CA VAL A 52 -14.26 -2.66 6.50
C VAL A 52 -14.67 -3.03 5.07
N LEU A 53 -13.73 -3.56 4.29
CA LEU A 53 -14.00 -3.96 2.91
C LEU A 53 -14.98 -5.14 2.82
N TYR A 54 -14.87 -6.11 3.72
CA TYR A 54 -15.78 -7.24 3.79
C TYR A 54 -17.22 -6.79 4.14
N GLU A 55 -17.37 -5.91 5.11
CA GLU A 55 -18.67 -5.32 5.49
C GLU A 55 -19.28 -4.51 4.34
N ALA A 56 -18.43 -3.83 3.55
CA ALA A 56 -18.83 -3.12 2.33
C ALA A 56 -19.11 -4.04 1.14
N ARG A 57 -18.97 -5.37 1.29
CA ARG A 57 -19.11 -6.39 0.23
C ARG A 57 -18.11 -6.24 -0.93
N LEU A 58 -16.97 -5.63 -0.67
CA LEU A 58 -15.86 -5.48 -1.61
C LEU A 58 -14.93 -6.70 -1.49
N TYR A 59 -15.40 -7.86 -1.97
CA TYR A 59 -14.73 -9.14 -1.73
C TYR A 59 -13.40 -9.28 -2.47
N ALA A 60 -13.24 -8.66 -3.64
CA ALA A 60 -11.99 -8.68 -4.39
C ALA A 60 -10.89 -7.91 -3.65
N GLU A 61 -11.23 -6.73 -3.15
CA GLU A 61 -10.35 -5.89 -2.35
C GLU A 61 -10.03 -6.55 -1.00
N THR A 62 -11.01 -7.23 -0.40
CA THR A 62 -10.78 -8.04 0.82
C THR A 62 -9.78 -9.16 0.54
N GLY A 63 -9.89 -9.84 -0.62
CA GLY A 63 -8.94 -10.86 -1.06
C GLY A 63 -7.51 -10.29 -1.23
N LEU A 64 -7.38 -9.06 -1.72
CA LEU A 64 -6.10 -8.37 -1.81
C LEU A 64 -5.50 -8.11 -0.42
N GLN A 65 -6.32 -7.79 0.60
CA GLN A 65 -5.85 -7.66 1.99
C GLN A 65 -5.33 -8.99 2.54
N ALA A 66 -5.94 -10.11 2.19
CA ALA A 66 -5.42 -11.43 2.57
C ALA A 66 -4.02 -11.70 1.98
N PHE A 67 -3.79 -11.28 0.72
CA PHE A 67 -2.46 -11.31 0.13
C PHE A 67 -1.48 -10.42 0.93
N PHE A 68 -1.85 -9.17 1.24
CA PHE A 68 -0.98 -8.27 2.01
C PHE A 68 -0.69 -8.82 3.41
N PHE A 69 -1.66 -9.45 4.06
CA PHE A 69 -1.45 -10.10 5.36
C PHE A 69 -0.36 -11.18 5.26
N GLY A 70 -0.48 -12.10 4.30
CA GLY A 70 0.52 -13.15 4.07
C GLY A 70 1.90 -12.59 3.68
N ALA A 71 1.94 -11.58 2.80
CA ALA A 71 3.18 -10.92 2.38
C ALA A 71 3.87 -10.17 3.54
N ASN A 72 3.11 -9.58 4.47
CA ASN A 72 3.67 -8.96 5.67
C ASN A 72 4.24 -10.00 6.64
N LEU A 73 3.58 -11.15 6.85
CA LEU A 73 4.14 -12.24 7.65
C LEU A 73 5.45 -12.76 7.05
N TRP A 74 5.48 -12.99 5.73
CA TRP A 74 6.68 -13.42 5.02
C TRP A 74 7.79 -12.36 5.09
N GLY A 75 7.48 -11.09 4.87
CA GLY A 75 8.41 -9.98 5.02
C GLY A 75 8.97 -9.87 6.44
N TRP A 76 8.12 -10.02 7.45
CA TRP A 76 8.55 -10.01 8.85
C TRP A 76 9.59 -11.10 9.13
N TRP A 77 9.32 -12.33 8.66
CA TRP A 77 10.27 -13.43 8.79
C TRP A 77 11.60 -13.14 8.06
N LEU A 78 11.57 -12.62 6.82
CA LEU A 78 12.76 -12.26 6.06
C LEU A 78 13.58 -11.16 6.74
N TRP A 79 12.91 -10.14 7.28
CA TRP A 79 13.58 -9.03 7.93
C TRP A 79 14.18 -9.44 9.27
N HIS A 80 13.53 -10.32 10.02
CA HIS A 80 14.08 -10.87 11.25
C HIS A 80 15.38 -11.64 11.01
N LYS A 81 15.44 -12.42 9.92
CA LYS A 81 16.67 -13.13 9.53
C LYS A 81 17.80 -12.21 9.06
N ALA A 82 17.45 -11.04 8.55
CA ALA A 82 18.42 -10.10 7.99
C ALA A 82 18.89 -9.05 8.99
N LYS A 83 18.31 -9.01 10.19
CA LYS A 83 18.71 -8.11 11.26
C LYS A 83 19.93 -8.69 11.96
N ASP A 84 21.08 -8.00 11.87
CA ASP A 84 22.24 -8.32 12.68
C ASP A 84 21.99 -7.99 14.17
N ALA A 85 22.62 -8.71 15.08
CA ALA A 85 22.34 -8.63 16.51
C ALA A 85 22.54 -7.23 17.12
N ASP A 86 23.35 -6.38 16.49
CA ASP A 86 23.70 -5.04 16.97
C ASP A 86 23.09 -3.88 16.17
N GLU A 87 22.36 -4.14 15.07
CA GLU A 87 21.79 -3.08 14.24
C GLU A 87 20.31 -2.83 14.53
N ASN A 88 19.97 -1.57 14.76
CA ASN A 88 18.59 -1.11 14.95
C ASN A 88 17.76 -1.08 13.64
N ALA A 89 18.42 -1.18 12.48
CA ALA A 89 17.79 -1.07 11.18
C ALA A 89 18.26 -2.16 10.20
N VAL A 90 17.32 -2.71 9.43
CA VAL A 90 17.58 -3.79 8.47
C VAL A 90 18.28 -3.27 7.21
N PRO A 91 19.32 -3.97 6.67
CA PRO A 91 20.01 -3.58 5.44
C PRO A 91 19.09 -3.64 4.23
N VAL A 92 19.23 -2.68 3.32
CA VAL A 92 18.43 -2.54 2.10
C VAL A 92 19.35 -2.43 0.89
N GLY A 93 18.85 -2.80 -0.30
CA GLY A 93 19.64 -2.80 -1.51
C GLY A 93 18.83 -2.44 -2.77
N TRP A 94 19.56 -2.31 -3.88
CA TRP A 94 19.00 -2.06 -5.19
C TRP A 94 18.81 -3.35 -5.98
N LEU A 95 17.82 -3.34 -6.88
CA LEU A 95 17.74 -4.33 -7.95
C LEU A 95 18.82 -4.06 -9.01
N THR A 96 19.34 -5.12 -9.62
CA THR A 96 20.13 -5.04 -10.84
C THR A 96 19.29 -4.53 -12.01
N ARG A 97 19.91 -4.12 -13.11
CA ARG A 97 19.17 -3.70 -14.31
C ARG A 97 18.26 -4.81 -14.87
N ALA A 98 18.75 -6.04 -14.85
CA ALA A 98 17.97 -7.20 -15.30
C ALA A 98 16.76 -7.47 -14.38
N GLU A 99 16.97 -7.46 -13.06
CA GLU A 99 15.87 -7.62 -12.10
C GLU A 99 14.82 -6.51 -12.23
N ARG A 100 15.22 -5.24 -12.48
CA ARG A 100 14.25 -4.15 -12.74
C ARG A 100 13.42 -4.42 -13.98
N ALA A 101 14.02 -4.89 -15.06
CA ALA A 101 13.30 -5.25 -16.28
C ALA A 101 12.31 -6.41 -16.02
N ILE A 102 12.76 -7.44 -15.29
CA ILE A 102 11.90 -8.57 -14.90
C ILE A 102 10.73 -8.09 -14.04
N TRP A 103 10.98 -7.27 -13.02
CA TRP A 103 9.92 -6.77 -12.14
C TRP A 103 8.95 -5.84 -12.87
N ALA A 104 9.41 -5.02 -13.81
CA ALA A 104 8.55 -4.22 -14.68
C ALA A 104 7.64 -5.13 -15.54
N ALA A 105 8.20 -6.16 -16.15
CA ALA A 105 7.43 -7.14 -16.94
C ALA A 105 6.42 -7.92 -16.07
N VAL A 106 6.82 -8.37 -14.88
CA VAL A 106 5.95 -9.06 -13.93
C VAL A 106 4.80 -8.15 -13.49
N THR A 107 5.09 -6.89 -13.14
CA THR A 107 4.07 -5.92 -12.74
C THR A 107 3.07 -5.67 -13.89
N ALA A 108 3.57 -5.49 -15.11
CA ALA A 108 2.72 -5.30 -16.29
C ALA A 108 1.84 -6.55 -16.55
N ALA A 109 2.45 -7.73 -16.50
CA ALA A 109 1.72 -8.99 -16.70
C ALA A 109 0.62 -9.21 -15.65
N LEU A 110 0.92 -8.96 -14.37
CA LEU A 110 -0.06 -9.01 -13.28
C LEU A 110 -1.20 -8.02 -13.52
N SER A 111 -0.89 -6.77 -13.86
CA SER A 111 -1.89 -5.73 -14.10
C SER A 111 -2.80 -6.09 -15.27
N VAL A 112 -2.23 -6.56 -16.38
CA VAL A 112 -3.02 -6.97 -17.57
C VAL A 112 -3.87 -8.19 -17.26
N SER A 113 -3.32 -9.20 -16.60
CA SER A 113 -4.05 -10.44 -16.26
C SER A 113 -5.22 -10.15 -15.31
N LEU A 114 -4.99 -9.37 -14.25
CA LEU A 114 -6.03 -8.94 -13.34
C LEU A 114 -7.07 -8.06 -14.04
N GLY A 115 -6.63 -7.13 -14.91
CA GLY A 115 -7.53 -6.29 -15.70
C GLY A 115 -8.43 -7.09 -16.63
N TRP A 116 -7.88 -8.10 -17.28
CA TRP A 116 -8.65 -9.02 -18.11
C TRP A 116 -9.66 -9.82 -17.30
N LEU A 117 -9.26 -10.35 -16.12
CA LEU A 117 -10.15 -11.06 -15.21
C LEU A 117 -11.29 -10.16 -14.73
N LEU A 118 -10.99 -8.94 -14.25
CA LEU A 118 -12.01 -8.00 -13.81
C LEU A 118 -12.95 -7.62 -14.95
N HIS A 119 -12.43 -7.33 -16.13
CA HIS A 119 -13.25 -7.02 -17.31
C HIS A 119 -14.16 -8.18 -17.73
N ARG A 120 -13.70 -9.43 -17.58
CA ARG A 120 -14.44 -10.62 -18.04
C ARG A 120 -15.49 -11.11 -17.04
N PHE A 121 -15.25 -10.91 -15.73
CA PHE A 121 -16.03 -11.55 -14.66
C PHE A 121 -16.71 -10.57 -13.70
N THR A 122 -16.52 -9.25 -13.87
CA THR A 122 -17.12 -8.23 -13.02
C THR A 122 -17.62 -7.03 -13.82
N ASP A 123 -18.49 -6.22 -13.18
CA ASP A 123 -19.00 -4.97 -13.75
C ASP A 123 -18.15 -3.76 -13.32
N ALA A 124 -16.83 -3.95 -13.13
CA ALA A 124 -15.91 -2.89 -12.72
C ALA A 124 -15.91 -1.75 -13.75
N ALA A 125 -16.04 -0.50 -13.30
CA ALA A 125 -16.10 0.66 -14.18
C ALA A 125 -14.77 0.93 -14.93
N LEU A 126 -13.63 0.66 -14.29
CA LEU A 126 -12.28 0.90 -14.82
C LEU A 126 -11.34 -0.29 -14.54
N PRO A 127 -11.63 -1.50 -15.08
CA PRO A 127 -10.97 -2.74 -14.68
C PRO A 127 -9.45 -2.71 -14.86
N PHE A 128 -8.95 -2.12 -15.94
CA PHE A 128 -7.50 -2.04 -16.19
C PHE A 128 -6.79 -0.98 -15.33
N ALA A 129 -7.47 0.12 -14.97
CA ALA A 129 -6.90 1.13 -14.09
C ALA A 129 -6.80 0.60 -12.65
N ASP A 130 -7.86 -0.03 -12.14
CA ASP A 130 -7.89 -0.64 -10.80
C ASP A 130 -6.85 -1.77 -10.71
N SER A 131 -6.74 -2.60 -11.74
CA SER A 131 -5.76 -3.68 -11.82
C SER A 131 -4.32 -3.20 -11.95
N ALA A 132 -4.07 -2.06 -12.60
CA ALA A 132 -2.74 -1.47 -12.64
C ALA A 132 -2.28 -1.06 -11.24
N VAL A 133 -3.16 -0.45 -10.45
CA VAL A 133 -2.87 -0.11 -9.05
C VAL A 133 -2.68 -1.38 -8.22
N ALA A 134 -3.55 -2.38 -8.36
CA ALA A 134 -3.44 -3.65 -7.62
C ALA A 134 -2.14 -4.39 -7.96
N GLY A 135 -1.81 -4.54 -9.24
CA GLY A 135 -0.58 -5.20 -9.70
C GLY A 135 0.68 -4.49 -9.23
N ALA A 136 0.70 -3.15 -9.31
CA ALA A 136 1.80 -2.34 -8.78
C ALA A 136 1.92 -2.50 -7.25
N SER A 137 0.81 -2.56 -6.51
CA SER A 137 0.80 -2.74 -5.05
C SER A 137 1.32 -4.11 -4.63
N ILE A 138 0.95 -5.18 -5.37
CA ILE A 138 1.49 -6.52 -5.17
C ILE A 138 3.01 -6.53 -5.37
N ALA A 139 3.49 -5.96 -6.47
CA ALA A 139 4.92 -5.89 -6.76
C ALA A 139 5.66 -5.05 -5.71
N ALA A 140 5.12 -3.88 -5.33
CA ALA A 140 5.69 -3.01 -4.30
C ALA A 140 5.82 -3.75 -2.96
N GLN A 141 4.78 -4.49 -2.54
CA GLN A 141 4.79 -5.24 -1.29
C GLN A 141 5.83 -6.37 -1.29
N ILE A 142 5.98 -7.09 -2.40
CA ILE A 142 7.02 -8.13 -2.51
C ILE A 142 8.41 -7.51 -2.49
N LEU A 143 8.65 -6.43 -3.23
CA LEU A 143 9.93 -5.72 -3.23
C LEU A 143 10.27 -5.12 -1.87
N LEU A 144 9.27 -4.65 -1.11
CA LEU A 144 9.41 -4.22 0.27
C LEU A 144 9.88 -5.39 1.15
N SER A 145 9.22 -6.55 1.06
CA SER A 145 9.60 -7.75 1.81
C SER A 145 11.03 -8.20 1.49
N LEU A 146 11.45 -8.05 0.23
CA LEU A 146 12.81 -8.30 -0.27
C LEU A 146 13.79 -7.17 0.03
N ARG A 147 13.37 -6.10 0.71
CA ARG A 147 14.19 -4.94 1.10
C ARG A 147 14.81 -4.19 -0.10
N ARG A 148 14.08 -4.10 -1.22
CA ARG A 148 14.52 -3.42 -2.44
C ARG A 148 14.03 -1.97 -2.45
N VAL A 149 14.94 -1.02 -2.75
CA VAL A 149 14.65 0.43 -2.74
C VAL A 149 13.53 0.77 -3.73
N GLU A 150 13.42 0.02 -4.81
CA GLU A 150 12.42 0.22 -5.88
C GLU A 150 10.97 0.08 -5.40
N ASN A 151 10.71 -0.57 -4.26
CA ASN A 151 9.35 -0.62 -3.69
C ASN A 151 8.78 0.79 -3.50
N TRP A 152 9.61 1.73 -3.04
CA TRP A 152 9.18 3.10 -2.78
C TRP A 152 8.82 3.87 -4.06
N VAL A 153 9.47 3.55 -5.19
CA VAL A 153 9.12 4.15 -6.49
C VAL A 153 7.69 3.75 -6.89
N LEU A 154 7.33 2.48 -6.67
CA LEU A 154 5.98 1.99 -6.92
C LEU A 154 4.97 2.63 -5.98
N TRP A 155 5.26 2.71 -4.67
CA TRP A 155 4.37 3.36 -3.70
C TRP A 155 4.14 4.83 -4.02
N VAL A 156 5.19 5.59 -4.39
CA VAL A 156 5.05 6.99 -4.84
C VAL A 156 4.13 7.09 -6.05
N ALA A 157 4.28 6.21 -7.05
CA ALA A 157 3.42 6.22 -8.23
C ALA A 157 1.95 5.90 -7.89
N ILE A 158 1.73 4.88 -7.03
CA ILE A 158 0.40 4.50 -6.55
C ILE A 158 -0.26 5.65 -5.79
N ASP A 159 0.46 6.29 -4.86
CA ASP A 159 -0.08 7.38 -4.05
C ASP A 159 -0.44 8.61 -4.90
N VAL A 160 0.37 8.95 -5.91
CA VAL A 160 0.07 10.04 -6.87
C VAL A 160 -1.24 9.76 -7.61
N VAL A 161 -1.41 8.53 -8.12
CA VAL A 161 -2.64 8.13 -8.81
C VAL A 161 -3.83 8.17 -7.87
N ALA A 162 -3.68 7.67 -6.64
CA ALA A 162 -4.74 7.65 -5.63
C ALA A 162 -5.19 9.06 -5.23
N VAL A 163 -4.26 9.99 -5.01
CA VAL A 163 -4.59 11.41 -4.70
C VAL A 163 -5.43 12.00 -5.83
N GLY A 164 -4.99 11.85 -7.09
CA GLY A 164 -5.73 12.36 -8.25
C GLY A 164 -7.13 11.76 -8.38
N LEU A 165 -7.22 10.44 -8.18
CA LEU A 165 -8.49 9.70 -8.25
C LEU A 165 -9.48 10.16 -7.16
N TYR A 166 -9.04 10.28 -5.92
CA TYR A 166 -9.93 10.69 -4.82
C TYR A 166 -10.36 12.15 -4.93
N LEU A 167 -9.49 13.03 -5.41
CA LEU A 167 -9.88 14.42 -5.71
C LEU A 167 -10.94 14.48 -6.82
N SER A 168 -10.78 13.73 -7.90
CA SER A 168 -11.76 13.69 -8.99
C SER A 168 -13.11 13.10 -8.58
N ARG A 169 -13.15 12.25 -7.56
CA ARG A 169 -14.37 11.66 -6.99
C ARG A 169 -15.01 12.51 -5.88
N GLY A 170 -14.44 13.67 -5.55
CA GLY A 170 -14.95 14.55 -4.48
C GLY A 170 -14.76 13.97 -3.06
N LEU A 171 -13.70 13.19 -2.84
CA LEU A 171 -13.35 12.54 -1.58
C LEU A 171 -12.08 13.17 -0.95
N PRO A 172 -12.14 14.44 -0.50
CA PRO A 172 -10.95 15.20 -0.09
C PRO A 172 -10.25 14.60 1.15
N LEU A 173 -10.97 13.94 2.04
CA LEU A 173 -10.38 13.32 3.23
C LEU A 173 -9.48 12.12 2.86
N LEU A 174 -9.93 11.27 1.93
CA LEU A 174 -9.11 10.17 1.40
C LEU A 174 -7.92 10.72 0.59
N ALA A 175 -8.14 11.75 -0.22
CA ALA A 175 -7.05 12.41 -0.94
C ALA A 175 -5.98 12.96 0.02
N ALA A 176 -6.38 13.56 1.14
CA ALA A 176 -5.45 14.04 2.16
C ALA A 176 -4.67 12.89 2.84
N LEU A 177 -5.32 11.76 3.11
CA LEU A 177 -4.66 10.57 3.66
C LEU A 177 -3.59 10.03 2.68
N TYR A 178 -3.94 9.89 1.39
CA TYR A 178 -2.98 9.42 0.39
C TYR A 178 -1.89 10.46 0.09
N ALA A 179 -2.17 11.76 0.22
CA ALA A 179 -1.12 12.79 0.18
C ALA A 179 -0.13 12.65 1.35
N ALA A 180 -0.60 12.30 2.54
CA ALA A 180 0.28 11.98 3.66
C ALA A 180 1.13 10.72 3.37
N PHE A 181 0.53 9.66 2.81
CA PHE A 181 1.27 8.46 2.38
C PHE A 181 2.31 8.81 1.31
N LEU A 182 1.98 9.64 0.31
CA LEU A 182 2.91 10.12 -0.70
C LEU A 182 4.13 10.81 -0.10
N VAL A 183 3.91 11.72 0.85
CA VAL A 183 5.01 12.39 1.56
C VAL A 183 5.89 11.36 2.27
N MET A 184 5.30 10.40 2.97
CA MET A 184 6.03 9.35 3.67
C MET A 184 6.77 8.42 2.72
N SER A 185 6.18 8.08 1.56
CA SER A 185 6.81 7.28 0.51
C SER A 185 8.03 7.98 -0.08
N VAL A 186 7.95 9.28 -0.32
CA VAL A 186 9.10 10.09 -0.77
C VAL A 186 10.20 10.15 0.30
N LEU A 187 9.85 10.30 1.57
CA LEU A 187 10.81 10.27 2.68
C LEU A 187 11.46 8.89 2.81
N GLY A 188 10.69 7.82 2.68
CA GLY A 188 11.16 6.44 2.66
C GLY A 188 12.15 6.19 1.54
N LEU A 189 11.79 6.60 0.32
CA LEU A 189 12.67 6.51 -0.85
C LEU A 189 14.02 7.20 -0.57
N ARG A 190 14.00 8.44 -0.09
CA ARG A 190 15.21 9.20 0.22
C ARG A 190 16.08 8.52 1.28
N GLN A 191 15.46 8.02 2.35
CA GLN A 191 16.21 7.36 3.43
C GLN A 191 16.78 6.02 3.00
N TRP A 192 16.03 5.21 2.24
CA TRP A 192 16.52 3.94 1.76
C TRP A 192 17.60 4.09 0.68
N ILE A 193 17.54 5.12 -0.17
CA ILE A 193 18.63 5.46 -1.09
C ILE A 193 19.92 5.77 -0.33
N LYS A 194 19.86 6.58 0.74
CA LYS A 194 21.02 6.88 1.56
C LYS A 194 21.59 5.63 2.21
N ALA A 195 20.73 4.77 2.77
CA ALA A 195 21.14 3.53 3.40
C ALA A 195 21.78 2.54 2.42
N ALA A 196 21.19 2.38 1.23
CA ALA A 196 21.71 1.47 0.20
C ALA A 196 23.02 1.95 -0.47
N ARG A 197 23.42 3.21 -0.26
CA ARG A 197 24.72 3.75 -0.71
C ARG A 197 25.80 3.62 0.36
N ALA A 198 25.44 3.40 1.60
CA ALA A 198 26.35 3.28 2.72
C ALA A 198 26.83 1.82 2.95
N CYS A 199 26.18 0.85 2.31
CA CYS A 199 26.62 -0.55 2.23
C CYS A 199 27.44 -0.79 0.98
#